data_99e38529d1cc8f5f6d0841c44964c192
#
_entry.id   99e38529d1cc8f5f6d0841c44964c192
#
_cell.length_a   1.000
_cell.length_b   1.000
_cell.length_c   1.000
_cell.angle_alpha   90.00
_cell.angle_beta   90.00
_cell.angle_gamma   90.00
#
_symmetry.space_group_name_H-M   'P 1'
#
loop_
_entity.id
_entity.type
_entity.pdbx_description
1 polymer ?
#
loop_
_entity_poly.entity_id
_entity_poly.type
_entity_poly.pdbx_seq_one_letter_code
_entity_poly.pdbx_strand_id
1 'polypeptide(L)'
;MKKQFIKVVLSCAIVAGGFSSCKNSSSSKNVSRATGWNINAKEGGFQYNSDFKEQETAPGLVFVEGGTFTKGQVQDDVMHEWNNTPTSQHVQSFYMDETEVTNVMYLEYLDYLKSVYPPENPKYIHIYTGALPDTLVWRNRLGFNETMTNNYLRHPAYAEYPVVGVNWIQATQFAEWRTDRVNEVMLEREGYLSEDAKYKVINGEAEGGFSTEAYLNRPESVYNGQIDSLQGKMKKDSVSVFAKRSSGVILPEYRLPTETEWEYAAQAQIGSREYNNYRGRKKYPWEGDYTRNGQRVGRGDQLANFKQGKGDYGGIAGWSDDGADITAEVKSYKPNDFGLYDMAGNVAEWVADVYRPIVDDEVSDFNYFRGNVYMKTAIGKDGKVNVIRDSIVYDTLPNGKVIAVNLPGEIKMVPVDEEETFLRTNFSSSDNRGYRDGEPGSTRFYDRFSDEEDEKDEKKMYDSPVNKVQVDSTGNIVRAYDKSNNRTSLINDEVRVFKGGSWRDRAYWLDPAQRRYLPQYMATDYIGFRCAMSRVGSKSKTKNKTPRGKKAK
;
A
#
# COMPACT_ATOMS: atom_id res chain seq x y z
N MET A 1 27.53 -32.50 -73.46
CA MET A 1 26.29 -32.39 -72.62
C MET A 1 26.40 -32.97 -71.19
N LYS A 2 26.98 -34.13 -70.97
CA LYS A 2 27.08 -34.72 -69.60
C LYS A 2 27.90 -33.89 -68.59
N LYS A 3 28.97 -33.19 -68.99
CA LYS A 3 29.79 -32.38 -68.03
C LYS A 3 29.16 -31.05 -67.65
N GLN A 4 28.25 -30.49 -68.41
CA GLN A 4 27.52 -29.27 -68.03
C GLN A 4 26.35 -29.58 -67.13
N PHE A 5 25.72 -30.76 -67.24
CA PHE A 5 24.64 -31.19 -66.38
C PHE A 5 25.13 -31.43 -64.95
N ILE A 6 26.34 -31.99 -64.78
CA ILE A 6 26.94 -32.22 -63.47
C ILE A 6 27.30 -30.90 -62.77
N LYS A 7 27.76 -29.88 -63.47
CA LYS A 7 28.04 -28.56 -62.92
C LYS A 7 26.77 -27.82 -62.47
N VAL A 8 25.68 -27.93 -63.23
CA VAL A 8 24.39 -27.33 -62.84
C VAL A 8 23.77 -28.05 -61.68
N VAL A 9 23.85 -29.39 -61.63
CA VAL A 9 23.34 -30.14 -60.45
C VAL A 9 24.17 -29.87 -59.18
N LEU A 10 25.51 -29.70 -59.34
CA LEU A 10 26.36 -29.36 -58.19
C LEU A 10 26.12 -27.90 -57.72
N SER A 11 25.90 -26.95 -58.63
CA SER A 11 25.55 -25.57 -58.28
C SER A 11 24.17 -25.48 -57.58
N CYS A 12 23.17 -26.23 -58.06
CA CYS A 12 21.86 -26.30 -57.40
C CYS A 12 21.91 -26.97 -56.02
N ALA A 13 22.77 -27.97 -55.82
CA ALA A 13 22.96 -28.62 -54.50
C ALA A 13 23.64 -27.68 -53.49
N ILE A 14 24.57 -26.81 -53.93
CA ILE A 14 25.22 -25.82 -53.05
C ILE A 14 24.25 -24.68 -52.68
N VAL A 15 23.38 -24.26 -53.64
CA VAL A 15 22.35 -23.25 -53.37
C VAL A 15 21.23 -23.81 -52.49
N ALA A 16 20.85 -25.07 -52.66
CA ALA A 16 19.87 -25.74 -51.81
C ALA A 16 20.41 -26.00 -50.37
N GLY A 17 21.72 -26.22 -50.21
CA GLY A 17 22.37 -26.36 -48.89
C GLY A 17 22.50 -25.04 -48.14
N GLY A 18 22.54 -23.89 -48.85
CA GLY A 18 22.63 -22.56 -48.22
C GLY A 18 21.31 -22.02 -47.66
N PHE A 19 20.17 -22.52 -48.12
CA PHE A 19 18.85 -22.09 -47.65
C PHE A 19 18.23 -22.95 -46.54
N SER A 20 18.90 -24.04 -46.11
CA SER A 20 18.42 -24.84 -44.99
C SER A 20 18.85 -24.30 -43.62
N SER A 21 19.60 -23.17 -43.57
CA SER A 21 20.06 -22.55 -42.29
C SER A 21 19.08 -21.54 -41.69
N CYS A 22 17.94 -21.30 -42.31
CA CYS A 22 16.88 -20.47 -41.75
C CYS A 22 15.58 -21.24 -41.58
N LYS A 23 15.65 -22.48 -41.05
CA LYS A 23 14.49 -22.99 -40.37
C LYS A 23 14.37 -22.18 -39.10
N ASN A 24 13.26 -21.40 -38.99
CA ASN A 24 12.76 -20.87 -37.76
C ASN A 24 13.15 -21.79 -36.60
N SER A 25 14.25 -21.48 -35.93
CA SER A 25 14.44 -21.96 -34.61
C SER A 25 13.29 -21.30 -33.85
N SER A 26 12.19 -22.01 -33.65
CA SER A 26 11.38 -21.78 -32.48
C SER A 26 12.42 -21.77 -31.36
N SER A 27 12.82 -20.57 -30.93
CA SER A 27 13.81 -20.41 -29.87
C SER A 27 13.27 -21.26 -28.75
N SER A 28 13.89 -22.40 -28.49
CA SER A 28 13.47 -23.22 -27.39
C SER A 28 13.55 -22.29 -26.19
N LYS A 29 12.53 -22.21 -25.38
CA LYS A 29 12.49 -21.35 -24.18
C LYS A 29 13.71 -21.56 -23.28
N ASN A 30 14.46 -22.62 -23.53
CA ASN A 30 15.59 -23.08 -22.73
C ASN A 30 16.96 -22.73 -23.34
N VAL A 31 17.04 -21.87 -24.34
CA VAL A 31 18.32 -21.42 -24.92
C VAL A 31 18.46 -19.91 -24.75
N SER A 32 19.57 -19.49 -24.20
CA SER A 32 19.91 -18.07 -24.05
C SER A 32 20.04 -17.40 -25.41
N ARG A 33 19.34 -16.30 -25.61
CA ARG A 33 19.48 -15.48 -26.81
C ARG A 33 20.76 -14.66 -26.84
N ALA A 34 21.41 -14.48 -25.69
CA ALA A 34 22.65 -13.73 -25.59
C ALA A 34 23.88 -14.60 -25.86
N THR A 35 23.89 -15.83 -25.36
CA THR A 35 25.09 -16.69 -25.37
C THR A 35 24.91 -17.97 -26.16
N GLY A 36 23.68 -18.37 -26.49
CA GLY A 36 23.38 -19.69 -27.06
C GLY A 36 23.46 -20.86 -26.06
N TRP A 37 23.77 -20.60 -24.81
CA TRP A 37 23.86 -21.64 -23.79
C TRP A 37 22.49 -22.12 -23.36
N ASN A 38 22.42 -23.37 -22.90
CA ASN A 38 21.18 -23.91 -22.34
C ASN A 38 20.86 -23.24 -20.99
N ILE A 39 19.65 -22.73 -20.86
CA ILE A 39 19.04 -22.27 -19.61
C ILE A 39 18.33 -23.48 -19.00
N ASN A 40 18.40 -23.63 -17.67
CA ASN A 40 17.76 -24.72 -16.94
C ASN A 40 18.29 -26.12 -17.32
N ALA A 41 19.58 -26.23 -17.65
CA ALA A 41 20.23 -27.51 -17.89
C ALA A 41 20.25 -28.36 -16.62
N LYS A 42 20.08 -29.67 -16.79
CA LYS A 42 20.11 -30.64 -15.64
C LYS A 42 21.46 -30.69 -14.95
N GLU A 43 22.51 -30.43 -15.73
CA GLU A 43 23.90 -30.48 -15.29
C GLU A 43 24.31 -29.23 -14.47
N GLY A 44 23.41 -28.24 -14.34
CA GLY A 44 23.65 -26.97 -13.65
C GLY A 44 23.71 -25.77 -14.59
N GLY A 45 24.34 -24.69 -14.16
CA GLY A 45 24.39 -23.42 -14.87
C GLY A 45 23.26 -22.48 -14.51
N PHE A 46 22.89 -21.59 -15.41
CA PHE A 46 21.86 -20.58 -15.17
C PHE A 46 20.47 -21.21 -15.10
N GLN A 47 19.85 -21.12 -13.94
CA GLN A 47 18.50 -21.61 -13.67
C GLN A 47 17.53 -20.43 -13.57
N TYR A 48 16.47 -20.43 -14.36
CA TYR A 48 15.50 -19.36 -14.42
C TYR A 48 14.11 -19.87 -14.73
N ASN A 49 13.09 -19.35 -14.06
CA ASN A 49 11.71 -19.68 -14.38
C ASN A 49 11.28 -18.98 -15.69
N SER A 50 11.31 -19.73 -16.80
CA SER A 50 10.89 -19.22 -18.12
C SER A 50 9.40 -19.39 -18.40
N ASP A 51 8.67 -20.08 -17.53
CA ASP A 51 7.26 -20.45 -17.71
C ASP A 51 6.29 -19.60 -16.88
N PHE A 52 6.81 -18.59 -16.17
CA PHE A 52 5.98 -17.62 -15.47
C PHE A 52 5.03 -16.92 -16.45
N LYS A 53 3.74 -17.02 -16.20
CA LYS A 53 2.70 -16.48 -17.09
C LYS A 53 2.16 -15.16 -16.60
N GLU A 54 1.73 -15.12 -15.39
CA GLU A 54 1.06 -13.96 -14.81
C GLU A 54 1.11 -14.05 -13.28
N GLN A 55 1.21 -12.90 -12.60
CA GLN A 55 1.09 -12.83 -11.16
C GLN A 55 -0.30 -13.30 -10.73
N GLU A 56 -0.37 -14.16 -9.73
CA GLU A 56 -1.64 -14.55 -9.13
C GLU A 56 -2.27 -13.38 -8.36
N THR A 57 -3.59 -13.31 -8.41
CA THR A 57 -4.34 -12.36 -7.58
C THR A 57 -4.29 -12.84 -6.14
N ALA A 58 -3.75 -12.02 -5.26
CA ALA A 58 -3.68 -12.34 -3.85
C ALA A 58 -5.06 -12.22 -3.17
N PRO A 59 -5.26 -12.83 -2.00
CA PRO A 59 -6.54 -12.81 -1.29
C PRO A 59 -7.07 -11.38 -1.06
N GLY A 60 -8.37 -11.18 -1.26
CA GLY A 60 -9.08 -9.92 -1.03
C GLY A 60 -8.86 -8.84 -2.08
N LEU A 61 -7.97 -9.06 -3.06
CA LEU A 61 -7.60 -8.06 -4.05
C LEU A 61 -8.40 -8.17 -5.35
N VAL A 62 -8.68 -7.03 -5.96
CA VAL A 62 -9.23 -6.88 -7.31
C VAL A 62 -8.18 -6.25 -8.22
N PHE A 63 -8.11 -6.72 -9.46
CA PHE A 63 -7.20 -6.17 -10.46
C PHE A 63 -7.71 -4.83 -11.00
N VAL A 64 -6.87 -3.80 -10.89
CA VAL A 64 -7.10 -2.47 -11.45
C VAL A 64 -6.18 -2.29 -12.66
N GLU A 65 -6.78 -2.22 -13.86
CA GLU A 65 -6.01 -1.99 -15.09
C GLU A 65 -5.52 -0.56 -15.14
N GLY A 66 -4.21 -0.38 -15.31
CA GLY A 66 -3.58 0.93 -15.35
C GLY A 66 -3.92 1.74 -16.60
N GLY A 67 -3.76 3.04 -16.49
CA GLY A 67 -4.05 3.98 -17.57
C GLY A 67 -3.62 5.40 -17.24
N THR A 68 -3.96 6.33 -18.11
CA THR A 68 -3.75 7.76 -17.90
C THR A 68 -5.07 8.41 -17.54
N PHE A 69 -5.07 9.26 -16.52
CA PHE A 69 -6.24 10.00 -16.09
C PHE A 69 -5.87 11.41 -15.63
N THR A 70 -6.84 12.25 -15.46
CA THR A 70 -6.66 13.57 -14.86
C THR A 70 -6.93 13.46 -13.37
N LYS A 71 -5.87 13.56 -12.57
CA LYS A 71 -5.93 13.69 -11.11
C LYS A 71 -6.30 15.12 -10.74
N GLY A 72 -6.99 15.29 -9.64
CA GLY A 72 -7.23 16.60 -9.05
C GLY A 72 -8.62 17.18 -9.32
N GLN A 73 -8.89 18.34 -8.72
CA GLN A 73 -10.17 19.02 -8.79
C GLN A 73 -10.28 19.83 -10.09
N VAL A 74 -11.23 19.47 -10.94
CA VAL A 74 -11.43 20.15 -12.23
C VAL A 74 -12.54 21.20 -12.17
N GLN A 75 -13.56 21.01 -11.33
CA GLN A 75 -14.77 21.84 -11.37
C GLN A 75 -15.26 22.36 -10.03
N ASP A 76 -15.02 21.68 -8.94
CA ASP A 76 -15.70 21.92 -7.66
C ASP A 76 -14.77 22.34 -6.51
N ASP A 77 -13.73 23.12 -6.77
CA ASP A 77 -12.95 23.75 -5.69
C ASP A 77 -13.64 25.03 -5.21
N VAL A 78 -14.76 24.84 -4.49
CA VAL A 78 -15.57 25.95 -3.97
C VAL A 78 -14.81 26.80 -2.95
N MET A 79 -13.85 26.21 -2.27
CA MET A 79 -13.04 26.88 -1.24
C MET A 79 -11.81 27.57 -1.83
N HIS A 80 -11.50 27.34 -3.10
CA HIS A 80 -10.30 27.83 -3.78
C HIS A 80 -9.00 27.48 -3.03
N GLU A 81 -8.93 26.26 -2.53
CA GLU A 81 -7.77 25.79 -1.76
C GLU A 81 -6.55 25.51 -2.62
N TRP A 82 -6.75 25.19 -3.91
CA TRP A 82 -5.70 24.84 -4.89
C TRP A 82 -4.77 23.73 -4.43
N ASN A 83 -5.26 22.87 -3.55
CA ASN A 83 -4.45 21.82 -2.92
C ASN A 83 -4.38 20.53 -3.75
N ASN A 84 -5.15 20.46 -4.84
CA ASN A 84 -5.15 19.34 -5.78
C ASN A 84 -5.47 19.84 -7.19
N THR A 85 -4.51 20.51 -7.80
CA THR A 85 -4.65 21.06 -9.16
C THR A 85 -4.76 19.93 -10.19
N PRO A 86 -5.51 20.10 -11.29
CA PRO A 86 -5.65 19.09 -12.32
C PRO A 86 -4.31 18.76 -12.98
N THR A 87 -3.88 17.50 -12.87
CA THR A 87 -2.66 17.00 -13.50
C THR A 87 -2.92 15.71 -14.25
N SER A 88 -2.26 15.50 -15.39
CA SER A 88 -2.35 14.24 -16.13
C SER A 88 -1.37 13.25 -15.55
N GLN A 89 -1.88 12.17 -14.98
CA GLN A 89 -1.08 11.13 -14.33
C GLN A 89 -1.23 9.78 -15.05
N HIS A 90 -0.14 9.01 -15.10
CA HIS A 90 -0.14 7.64 -15.57
C HIS A 90 0.00 6.68 -14.40
N VAL A 91 -0.98 5.80 -14.25
CA VAL A 91 -0.99 4.75 -13.21
C VAL A 91 -0.68 3.42 -13.86
N GLN A 92 0.27 2.68 -13.32
CA GLN A 92 0.54 1.31 -13.72
C GLN A 92 -0.58 0.40 -13.22
N SER A 93 -0.78 -0.75 -13.88
CA SER A 93 -1.71 -1.75 -13.37
C SER A 93 -1.29 -2.26 -12.00
N PHE A 94 -2.23 -2.40 -11.09
CA PHE A 94 -2.01 -2.85 -9.72
C PHE A 94 -3.21 -3.64 -9.20
N TYR A 95 -3.14 -4.08 -7.98
CA TYR A 95 -4.25 -4.72 -7.27
C TYR A 95 -4.63 -3.86 -6.07
N MET A 96 -5.91 -3.83 -5.73
CA MET A 96 -6.44 -3.10 -4.58
C MET A 96 -7.48 -3.95 -3.86
N ASP A 97 -7.58 -3.81 -2.55
CA ASP A 97 -8.62 -4.48 -1.77
C ASP A 97 -10.01 -4.13 -2.29
N GLU A 98 -10.83 -5.17 -2.44
CA GLU A 98 -12.22 -5.04 -2.90
C GLU A 98 -13.03 -4.12 -1.97
N THR A 99 -12.77 -4.19 -0.67
CA THR A 99 -13.41 -3.42 0.39
C THR A 99 -12.37 -2.73 1.28
N GLU A 100 -12.83 -1.91 2.19
CA GLU A 100 -12.06 -1.49 3.35
C GLU A 100 -11.65 -2.70 4.19
N VAL A 101 -10.55 -2.61 4.94
CA VAL A 101 -10.14 -3.64 5.90
C VAL A 101 -11.18 -3.71 7.01
N THR A 102 -11.72 -4.91 7.26
CA THR A 102 -12.78 -5.12 8.25
C THR A 102 -12.23 -5.40 9.65
N ASN A 103 -13.11 -5.28 10.66
CA ASN A 103 -12.75 -5.59 12.05
C ASN A 103 -12.26 -7.03 12.19
N VAL A 104 -12.88 -8.01 11.50
CA VAL A 104 -12.44 -9.41 11.60
C VAL A 104 -11.05 -9.61 11.01
N MET A 105 -10.72 -8.94 9.89
CA MET A 105 -9.37 -9.01 9.32
C MET A 105 -8.32 -8.42 10.27
N TYR A 106 -8.68 -7.31 10.92
CA TYR A 106 -7.76 -6.68 11.88
C TYR A 106 -7.63 -7.48 13.19
N LEU A 107 -8.69 -8.14 13.62
CA LEU A 107 -8.64 -9.06 14.77
C LEU A 107 -7.75 -10.28 14.49
N GLU A 108 -7.74 -10.81 13.27
CA GLU A 108 -6.80 -11.86 12.85
C GLU A 108 -5.34 -11.43 13.04
N TYR A 109 -5.02 -10.20 12.64
CA TYR A 109 -3.70 -9.61 12.89
C TYR A 109 -3.36 -9.53 14.38
N LEU A 110 -4.28 -9.04 15.19
CA LEU A 110 -4.08 -8.93 16.63
C LEU A 110 -3.92 -10.29 17.31
N ASP A 111 -4.68 -11.27 16.89
CA ASP A 111 -4.59 -12.65 17.40
C ASP A 111 -3.24 -13.29 17.07
N TYR A 112 -2.78 -13.10 15.83
CA TYR A 112 -1.44 -13.50 15.42
C TYR A 112 -0.35 -12.87 16.28
N LEU A 113 -0.38 -11.55 16.47
CA LEU A 113 0.60 -10.86 17.31
C LEU A 113 0.60 -11.37 18.74
N LYS A 114 -0.57 -11.62 19.30
CA LYS A 114 -0.70 -12.16 20.66
C LYS A 114 -0.14 -13.56 20.79
N SER A 115 -0.34 -14.39 19.76
CA SER A 115 0.11 -15.78 19.76
C SER A 115 1.62 -15.90 19.55
N VAL A 116 2.19 -15.13 18.64
CA VAL A 116 3.63 -15.19 18.31
C VAL A 116 4.48 -14.38 19.28
N TYR A 117 3.93 -13.26 19.78
CA TYR A 117 4.60 -12.35 20.71
C TYR A 117 3.73 -12.17 21.98
N PRO A 118 3.70 -13.17 22.88
CA PRO A 118 2.82 -13.13 24.03
C PRO A 118 3.06 -11.89 24.91
N PRO A 119 2.02 -11.11 25.22
CA PRO A 119 2.15 -9.88 26.02
C PRO A 119 2.53 -10.13 27.48
N GLU A 120 2.48 -11.36 27.94
CA GLU A 120 2.99 -11.80 29.25
C GLU A 120 4.51 -11.68 29.34
N ASN A 121 5.21 -11.74 28.19
CA ASN A 121 6.64 -11.47 28.14
C ASN A 121 6.90 -9.97 28.15
N PRO A 122 7.61 -9.41 29.13
CA PRO A 122 7.89 -7.98 29.23
C PRO A 122 8.56 -7.39 27.98
N LYS A 123 9.28 -8.20 27.19
CA LYS A 123 9.90 -7.78 25.93
C LYS A 123 8.88 -7.46 24.84
N TYR A 124 7.70 -8.10 24.87
CA TYR A 124 6.72 -8.07 23.76
C TYR A 124 5.45 -7.28 24.09
N ILE A 125 5.31 -6.81 25.33
CA ILE A 125 4.08 -6.18 25.82
C ILE A 125 3.59 -5.02 24.91
N HIS A 126 4.52 -4.24 24.36
CA HIS A 126 4.17 -3.10 23.51
C HIS A 126 3.92 -3.47 22.04
N ILE A 127 4.22 -4.69 21.61
CA ILE A 127 3.89 -5.15 20.26
C ILE A 127 2.37 -5.22 20.12
N TYR A 128 1.71 -5.99 20.96
CA TYR A 128 0.26 -6.15 20.94
C TYR A 128 -0.47 -4.86 21.32
N THR A 129 -0.06 -4.19 22.41
CA THR A 129 -0.72 -2.96 22.87
C THR A 129 -0.55 -1.82 21.88
N GLY A 130 0.60 -1.75 21.19
CA GLY A 130 0.86 -0.77 20.14
C GLY A 130 -0.01 -0.97 18.90
N ALA A 131 -0.32 -2.23 18.54
CA ALA A 131 -1.17 -2.58 17.42
C ALA A 131 -2.68 -2.38 17.67
N LEU A 132 -3.12 -2.33 18.95
CA LEU A 132 -4.54 -2.16 19.29
C LEU A 132 -5.08 -0.84 18.73
N PRO A 133 -6.24 -0.84 18.02
CA PRO A 133 -6.94 0.38 17.66
C PRO A 133 -7.34 1.20 18.91
N ASP A 134 -7.38 2.50 18.74
CA ASP A 134 -7.91 3.39 19.78
C ASP A 134 -9.43 3.35 19.80
N THR A 135 -10.00 2.60 20.73
CA THR A 135 -11.45 2.47 20.88
C THR A 135 -12.08 3.70 21.54
N LEU A 136 -11.28 4.57 22.18
CA LEU A 136 -11.79 5.79 22.82
C LEU A 136 -12.20 6.86 21.82
N VAL A 137 -11.87 6.68 20.53
CA VAL A 137 -12.33 7.56 19.43
C VAL A 137 -13.87 7.65 19.37
N TRP A 138 -14.57 6.62 19.81
CA TRP A 138 -16.03 6.58 19.88
C TRP A 138 -16.63 7.40 21.01
N ARG A 139 -15.82 7.79 22.00
CA ARG A 139 -16.32 8.50 23.19
C ARG A 139 -16.66 9.95 22.83
N ASN A 140 -17.92 10.31 23.01
CA ASN A 140 -18.43 11.65 22.79
C ASN A 140 -18.78 12.31 24.13
N ARG A 141 -18.42 13.59 24.29
CA ARG A 141 -18.72 14.36 25.49
C ARG A 141 -20.22 14.57 25.75
N LEU A 142 -21.01 14.61 24.68
CA LEU A 142 -22.45 14.91 24.73
C LEU A 142 -23.34 13.68 24.47
N GLY A 143 -22.76 12.53 24.24
CA GLY A 143 -23.47 11.29 23.94
C GLY A 143 -22.91 10.11 24.72
N PHE A 144 -23.75 9.15 25.04
CA PHE A 144 -23.36 7.89 25.67
C PHE A 144 -23.01 6.85 24.59
N ASN A 145 -21.73 6.74 24.25
CA ASN A 145 -21.22 5.81 23.23
C ASN A 145 -20.31 4.70 23.80
N GLU A 146 -20.41 4.42 25.10
CA GLU A 146 -19.58 3.38 25.73
C GLU A 146 -19.81 1.99 25.14
N THR A 147 -21.02 1.71 24.64
CA THR A 147 -21.31 0.46 23.94
C THR A 147 -20.43 0.30 22.71
N MET A 148 -20.22 1.38 21.93
CA MET A 148 -19.35 1.36 20.75
C MET A 148 -17.89 1.21 21.14
N THR A 149 -17.44 1.94 22.16
CA THR A 149 -16.07 1.85 22.70
C THR A 149 -15.70 0.42 23.06
N ASN A 150 -16.62 -0.34 23.65
CA ASN A 150 -16.37 -1.70 24.11
C ASN A 150 -16.57 -2.76 23.01
N ASN A 151 -17.54 -2.59 22.12
CA ASN A 151 -18.02 -3.66 21.25
C ASN A 151 -17.62 -3.50 19.78
N TYR A 152 -17.41 -2.29 19.27
CA TYR A 152 -17.25 -2.09 17.82
C TYR A 152 -16.17 -2.97 17.20
N LEU A 153 -15.01 -3.08 17.82
CA LEU A 153 -13.91 -3.91 17.30
C LEU A 153 -14.16 -5.41 17.52
N ARG A 154 -14.82 -5.80 18.63
CA ARG A 154 -14.77 -7.18 19.13
C ARG A 154 -16.06 -7.96 19.01
N HIS A 155 -17.17 -7.27 18.89
CA HIS A 155 -18.48 -7.94 18.84
C HIS A 155 -18.75 -8.48 17.42
N PRO A 156 -19.20 -9.74 17.29
CA PRO A 156 -19.45 -10.37 15.98
C PRO A 156 -20.40 -9.60 15.06
N ALA A 157 -21.32 -8.81 15.61
CA ALA A 157 -22.24 -7.98 14.83
C ALA A 157 -21.51 -6.91 13.98
N TYR A 158 -20.30 -6.55 14.35
CA TYR A 158 -19.47 -5.58 13.63
C TYR A 158 -18.28 -6.23 12.91
N ALA A 159 -18.27 -7.56 12.75
CA ALA A 159 -17.15 -8.27 12.16
C ALA A 159 -16.80 -7.77 10.76
N GLU A 160 -17.82 -7.58 9.91
CA GLU A 160 -17.68 -7.11 8.52
C GLU A 160 -17.80 -5.58 8.38
N TYR A 161 -17.73 -4.84 9.46
CA TYR A 161 -17.63 -3.39 9.45
C TYR A 161 -16.18 -2.95 9.30
N PRO A 162 -15.92 -1.78 8.68
CA PRO A 162 -14.55 -1.30 8.50
C PRO A 162 -13.87 -1.03 9.84
N VAL A 163 -12.59 -1.36 9.95
CA VAL A 163 -11.82 -1.03 11.15
C VAL A 163 -11.60 0.47 11.23
N VAL A 164 -11.81 1.05 12.39
CA VAL A 164 -11.53 2.46 12.72
C VAL A 164 -10.77 2.58 14.04
N GLY A 165 -10.29 3.77 14.36
CA GLY A 165 -9.42 3.96 15.52
C GLY A 165 -7.99 3.50 15.24
N VAL A 166 -7.65 3.31 13.98
CA VAL A 166 -6.31 2.94 13.51
C VAL A 166 -5.59 4.18 12.96
N ASN A 167 -4.34 4.34 13.35
CA ASN A 167 -3.49 5.37 12.79
C ASN A 167 -2.77 4.85 11.53
N TRP A 168 -2.11 5.75 10.79
CA TRP A 168 -1.43 5.41 9.55
C TRP A 168 -0.32 4.37 9.74
N ILE A 169 0.42 4.45 10.86
CA ILE A 169 1.51 3.52 11.17
C ILE A 169 0.96 2.11 11.38
N GLN A 170 -0.13 1.99 12.13
CA GLN A 170 -0.80 0.70 12.36
C GLN A 170 -1.35 0.11 11.06
N ALA A 171 -1.90 0.94 10.17
CA ALA A 171 -2.37 0.50 8.87
C ALA A 171 -1.22 -0.03 7.99
N THR A 172 -0.05 0.61 8.04
CA THR A 172 1.15 0.15 7.33
C THR A 172 1.67 -1.17 7.91
N GLN A 173 1.76 -1.29 9.23
CA GLN A 173 2.18 -2.53 9.91
C GLN A 173 1.24 -3.71 9.63
N PHE A 174 -0.07 -3.46 9.54
CA PHE A 174 -1.02 -4.48 9.10
C PHE A 174 -0.73 -4.96 7.67
N ALA A 175 -0.43 -4.06 6.74
CA ALA A 175 -0.12 -4.42 5.35
C ALA A 175 1.18 -5.23 5.25
N GLU A 176 2.20 -4.89 6.03
CA GLU A 176 3.45 -5.65 6.15
C GLU A 176 3.20 -7.06 6.69
N TRP A 177 2.46 -7.18 7.79
CA TRP A 177 2.05 -8.46 8.35
C TRP A 177 1.30 -9.33 7.33
N ARG A 178 0.34 -8.75 6.62
CA ARG A 178 -0.45 -9.45 5.60
C ARG A 178 0.43 -9.95 4.46
N THR A 179 1.43 -9.17 4.05
CA THR A 179 2.43 -9.59 3.06
C THR A 179 3.13 -10.86 3.48
N ASP A 180 3.59 -10.91 4.72
CA ASP A 180 4.31 -12.04 5.26
C ASP A 180 3.42 -13.29 5.35
N ARG A 181 2.20 -13.12 5.85
CA ARG A 181 1.25 -14.25 5.97
C ARG A 181 0.87 -14.84 4.62
N VAL A 182 0.59 -14.00 3.64
CA VAL A 182 0.23 -14.46 2.29
C VAL A 182 1.41 -15.17 1.62
N ASN A 183 2.61 -14.62 1.70
CA ASN A 183 3.79 -15.24 1.12
C ASN A 183 4.19 -16.55 1.84
N GLU A 184 3.99 -16.64 3.15
CA GLU A 184 4.18 -17.87 3.91
C GLU A 184 3.26 -18.99 3.38
N VAL A 185 1.98 -18.71 3.17
CA VAL A 185 1.01 -19.66 2.59
C VAL A 185 1.40 -20.05 1.16
N MET A 186 1.88 -19.09 0.35
CA MET A 186 2.35 -19.38 -1.02
C MET A 186 3.54 -20.32 -1.01
N LEU A 187 4.49 -20.15 -0.09
CA LEU A 187 5.64 -21.01 0.07
C LEU A 187 5.27 -22.41 0.59
N GLU A 188 4.30 -22.50 1.49
CA GLU A 188 3.73 -23.78 1.93
C GLU A 188 3.10 -24.54 0.75
N ARG A 189 2.25 -23.86 -0.02
CA ARG A 189 1.55 -24.45 -1.18
C ARG A 189 2.53 -25.00 -2.22
N GLU A 190 3.62 -24.30 -2.47
CA GLU A 190 4.67 -24.72 -3.40
C GLU A 190 5.69 -25.71 -2.77
N GLY A 191 5.53 -26.05 -1.50
CA GLY A 191 6.36 -27.05 -0.79
C GLY A 191 7.73 -26.55 -0.36
N TYR A 192 7.95 -25.23 -0.32
CA TYR A 192 9.19 -24.65 0.23
C TYR A 192 9.19 -24.58 1.76
N LEU A 193 8.02 -24.56 2.37
CA LEU A 193 7.82 -24.64 3.82
C LEU A 193 6.98 -25.88 4.16
N SER A 194 7.04 -26.32 5.41
CA SER A 194 6.16 -27.36 5.93
C SER A 194 4.74 -26.82 6.07
N GLU A 195 3.73 -27.62 5.76
CA GLU A 195 2.32 -27.26 5.94
C GLU A 195 1.98 -26.86 7.39
N ASP A 196 2.75 -27.38 8.35
CA ASP A 196 2.55 -27.14 9.79
C ASP A 196 3.38 -25.98 10.33
N ALA A 197 4.24 -25.33 9.53
CA ALA A 197 5.22 -24.36 10.02
C ALA A 197 4.56 -23.23 10.82
N LYS A 198 3.54 -22.58 10.25
CA LYS A 198 2.80 -21.51 10.89
C LYS A 198 2.09 -21.94 12.17
N TYR A 199 1.51 -23.15 12.19
CA TYR A 199 0.81 -23.65 13.37
C TYR A 199 1.77 -23.97 14.52
N LYS A 200 2.97 -24.46 14.23
CA LYS A 200 4.02 -24.67 15.26
C LYS A 200 4.42 -23.35 15.91
N VAL A 201 4.52 -22.28 15.12
CA VAL A 201 4.81 -20.94 15.66
C VAL A 201 3.65 -20.41 16.49
N ILE A 202 2.42 -20.47 15.97
CA ILE A 202 1.22 -19.99 16.67
C ILE A 202 0.98 -20.78 17.98
N ASN A 203 1.25 -22.09 17.98
CA ASN A 203 1.10 -22.94 19.17
C ASN A 203 2.29 -22.85 20.16
N GLY A 204 3.31 -22.05 19.86
CA GLY A 204 4.50 -21.89 20.70
C GLY A 204 5.46 -23.09 20.66
N GLU A 205 5.32 -23.99 19.70
CA GLU A 205 6.24 -25.13 19.46
C GLU A 205 7.52 -24.70 18.74
N ALA A 206 7.47 -23.56 18.03
CA ALA A 206 8.61 -22.92 17.39
C ALA A 206 8.61 -21.42 17.71
N GLU A 207 9.79 -20.83 17.83
CA GLU A 207 9.96 -19.41 18.13
C GLU A 207 10.20 -18.60 16.85
N GLY A 208 9.82 -17.31 16.90
CA GLY A 208 10.08 -16.32 15.86
C GLY A 208 9.05 -16.33 14.75
N GLY A 209 8.80 -15.14 14.19
CA GLY A 209 7.89 -14.94 13.07
C GLY A 209 8.55 -15.28 11.72
N PHE A 210 7.70 -15.41 10.71
CA PHE A 210 8.13 -15.42 9.32
C PHE A 210 8.13 -13.99 8.78
N SER A 211 9.21 -13.57 8.12
CA SER A 211 9.28 -12.35 7.33
C SER A 211 9.73 -12.67 5.91
N THR A 212 9.01 -12.17 4.92
CA THR A 212 9.29 -12.37 3.50
C THR A 212 10.67 -11.85 3.12
N GLU A 213 11.03 -10.67 3.59
CA GLU A 213 12.33 -10.05 3.30
C GLU A 213 13.46 -10.80 3.99
N ALA A 214 13.25 -11.28 5.23
CA ALA A 214 14.23 -12.16 5.90
C ALA A 214 14.43 -13.47 5.14
N TYR A 215 13.34 -14.10 4.70
CA TYR A 215 13.40 -15.32 3.89
C TYR A 215 14.16 -15.11 2.57
N LEU A 216 13.96 -14.00 1.88
CA LEU A 216 14.62 -13.72 0.61
C LEU A 216 16.12 -13.42 0.73
N ASN A 217 16.51 -12.78 1.81
CA ASN A 217 17.88 -12.31 2.00
C ASN A 217 18.73 -13.22 2.89
N ARG A 218 18.11 -13.83 3.89
CA ARG A 218 18.77 -14.71 4.87
C ARG A 218 17.83 -15.84 5.32
N PRO A 219 17.49 -16.78 4.42
CA PRO A 219 16.49 -17.81 4.69
C PRO A 219 16.80 -18.66 5.93
N GLU A 220 18.07 -18.85 6.26
CA GLU A 220 18.51 -19.59 7.45
C GLU A 220 18.14 -18.92 8.78
N SER A 221 17.71 -17.66 8.77
CA SER A 221 17.34 -16.92 9.99
C SER A 221 15.84 -16.92 10.29
N VAL A 222 15.02 -17.37 9.36
CA VAL A 222 13.57 -17.42 9.51
C VAL A 222 13.20 -18.42 10.61
N TYR A 223 12.13 -18.13 11.35
CA TYR A 223 11.72 -18.90 12.53
C TYR A 223 12.87 -19.09 13.55
N ASN A 224 13.60 -18.01 13.80
CA ASN A 224 14.73 -17.99 14.72
C ASN A 224 15.83 -19.03 14.39
N GLY A 225 15.97 -19.39 13.11
CA GLY A 225 16.94 -20.38 12.63
C GLY A 225 16.47 -21.84 12.70
N GLN A 226 15.21 -22.08 12.99
CA GLN A 226 14.63 -23.44 13.08
C GLN A 226 14.13 -23.96 11.73
N ILE A 227 14.55 -23.36 10.63
CA ILE A 227 14.03 -23.66 9.29
C ILE A 227 14.19 -25.11 8.87
N ASP A 228 15.26 -25.79 9.32
CA ASP A 228 15.49 -27.18 8.96
C ASP A 228 14.38 -28.14 9.44
N SER A 229 13.76 -27.82 10.58
CA SER A 229 12.63 -28.59 11.13
C SER A 229 11.30 -28.18 10.51
N LEU A 230 11.25 -26.99 9.90
CA LEU A 230 10.04 -26.39 9.33
C LEU A 230 10.00 -26.44 7.81
N GLN A 231 11.05 -26.97 7.18
CA GLN A 231 11.13 -27.10 5.73
C GLN A 231 10.27 -28.25 5.21
N GLY A 232 9.56 -27.98 4.11
CA GLY A 232 8.77 -29.00 3.42
C GLY A 232 9.62 -30.03 2.64
N LYS A 233 8.96 -30.89 1.88
CA LYS A 233 9.53 -32.09 1.20
C LYS A 233 10.54 -31.80 0.08
N MET A 234 10.90 -30.56 -0.23
CA MET A 234 11.84 -30.22 -1.30
C MET A 234 13.33 -30.38 -0.92
N LYS A 235 13.65 -31.36 -0.09
CA LYS A 235 15.05 -31.78 0.12
C LYS A 235 15.52 -32.60 -1.07
N LYS A 236 16.29 -32.02 -1.98
CA LYS A 236 17.00 -32.76 -3.01
C LYS A 236 18.44 -32.98 -2.50
N ASP A 237 18.82 -34.22 -2.29
CA ASP A 237 20.18 -34.63 -1.90
C ASP A 237 20.74 -33.92 -0.65
N SER A 238 19.93 -33.77 0.41
CA SER A 238 20.31 -33.16 1.68
C SER A 238 20.61 -31.62 1.61
N VAL A 239 20.33 -30.98 0.49
CA VAL A 239 20.50 -29.54 0.33
C VAL A 239 19.13 -28.84 0.46
N SER A 240 19.05 -27.85 1.33
CA SER A 240 17.88 -27.02 1.49
C SER A 240 17.69 -26.15 0.26
N VAL A 241 16.53 -26.24 -0.39
CA VAL A 241 16.17 -25.42 -1.56
C VAL A 241 15.24 -24.31 -1.11
N PHE A 242 15.66 -23.07 -1.28
CA PHE A 242 14.86 -21.89 -0.96
C PHE A 242 14.28 -21.25 -2.22
N ALA A 243 13.08 -20.71 -2.12
CA ALA A 243 12.50 -19.92 -3.18
C ALA A 243 13.24 -18.58 -3.32
N LYS A 244 13.53 -18.20 -4.55
CA LYS A 244 14.14 -16.90 -4.89
C LYS A 244 13.10 -16.00 -5.55
N ARG A 245 13.33 -14.70 -5.61
CA ARG A 245 12.48 -13.79 -6.40
C ARG A 245 12.31 -14.25 -7.85
N SER A 246 13.35 -14.87 -8.43
CA SER A 246 13.29 -15.42 -9.80
C SER A 246 12.38 -16.63 -9.96
N SER A 247 11.93 -17.27 -8.86
CA SER A 247 10.95 -18.37 -8.94
C SER A 247 9.54 -17.88 -9.31
N GLY A 248 9.23 -16.62 -9.02
CA GLY A 248 7.90 -16.04 -9.25
C GLY A 248 6.82 -16.52 -8.27
N VAL A 249 7.19 -17.24 -7.21
CA VAL A 249 6.26 -17.74 -6.17
C VAL A 249 5.87 -16.62 -5.21
N ILE A 250 6.86 -15.83 -4.81
CA ILE A 250 6.68 -14.76 -3.83
C ILE A 250 5.98 -13.58 -4.48
N LEU A 251 4.88 -13.16 -3.88
CA LEU A 251 4.10 -12.00 -4.31
C LEU A 251 4.74 -10.69 -3.82
N PRO A 252 4.51 -9.58 -4.52
CA PRO A 252 4.85 -8.25 -4.03
C PRO A 252 4.16 -7.93 -2.70
N GLU A 253 4.67 -6.92 -2.03
CA GLU A 253 4.13 -6.45 -0.76
C GLU A 253 2.72 -5.87 -0.87
N TYR A 254 1.89 -6.14 0.11
CA TYR A 254 0.74 -5.32 0.42
C TYR A 254 1.21 -4.02 1.03
N ARG A 255 0.61 -2.94 0.63
CA ARG A 255 0.92 -1.59 1.11
C ARG A 255 -0.32 -0.72 1.07
N LEU A 256 -0.29 0.43 1.66
CA LEU A 256 -1.30 1.43 1.40
C LEU A 256 -1.22 1.88 -0.07
N PRO A 257 -2.36 2.17 -0.73
CA PRO A 257 -2.35 2.75 -2.06
C PRO A 257 -1.73 4.14 -2.02
N THR A 258 -1.06 4.54 -3.10
CA THR A 258 -0.71 5.95 -3.25
C THR A 258 -1.98 6.78 -3.47
N GLU A 259 -1.92 8.07 -3.18
CA GLU A 259 -3.02 8.98 -3.42
C GLU A 259 -3.49 8.93 -4.87
N THR A 260 -2.55 8.86 -5.80
CA THR A 260 -2.83 8.78 -7.24
C THR A 260 -3.50 7.46 -7.63
N GLU A 261 -3.03 6.34 -7.10
CA GLU A 261 -3.65 5.02 -7.31
C GLU A 261 -5.07 4.98 -6.73
N TRP A 262 -5.24 5.54 -5.53
CA TRP A 262 -6.53 5.57 -4.87
C TRP A 262 -7.56 6.41 -5.66
N GLU A 263 -7.19 7.62 -6.09
CA GLU A 263 -8.05 8.50 -6.88
C GLU A 263 -8.40 7.88 -8.24
N TYR A 264 -7.42 7.27 -8.91
CA TYR A 264 -7.63 6.54 -10.16
C TYR A 264 -8.62 5.39 -9.99
N ALA A 265 -8.43 4.59 -8.95
CA ALA A 265 -9.29 3.46 -8.63
C ALA A 265 -10.72 3.90 -8.28
N ALA A 266 -10.87 4.99 -7.53
CA ALA A 266 -12.17 5.54 -7.16
C ALA A 266 -12.94 6.11 -8.36
N GLN A 267 -12.27 6.83 -9.25
CA GLN A 267 -12.90 7.38 -10.46
C GLN A 267 -13.36 6.29 -11.44
N ALA A 268 -12.62 5.20 -11.56
CA ALA A 268 -12.97 4.02 -12.36
C ALA A 268 -13.59 4.36 -13.74
N GLN A 269 -12.88 5.11 -14.56
CA GLN A 269 -13.39 5.60 -15.86
C GLN A 269 -13.33 4.54 -16.97
N ILE A 270 -13.65 3.30 -16.67
CA ILE A 270 -13.59 2.19 -17.62
C ILE A 270 -14.86 2.13 -18.45
N GLY A 271 -14.69 2.17 -19.78
CA GLY A 271 -15.81 1.98 -20.71
C GLY A 271 -16.86 3.08 -20.68
N SER A 272 -16.67 4.12 -19.89
CA SER A 272 -17.58 5.25 -19.82
C SER A 272 -17.56 6.04 -21.14
N ARG A 273 -18.76 6.28 -21.69
CA ARG A 273 -18.93 7.14 -22.88
C ARG A 273 -19.13 8.59 -22.50
N GLU A 274 -19.62 8.86 -21.32
CA GLU A 274 -20.02 10.18 -20.84
C GLU A 274 -18.84 10.90 -20.21
N TYR A 275 -18.04 10.18 -19.44
CA TYR A 275 -16.89 10.72 -18.73
C TYR A 275 -15.58 10.13 -19.28
N ASN A 276 -14.62 10.95 -19.54
CA ASN A 276 -13.26 10.58 -19.94
C ASN A 276 -12.33 11.78 -19.78
N ASN A 277 -11.03 11.61 -20.02
CA ASN A 277 -10.04 12.69 -19.94
C ASN A 277 -10.34 13.92 -20.84
N TYR A 278 -11.21 13.77 -21.82
CA TYR A 278 -11.59 14.83 -22.76
C TYR A 278 -12.89 15.54 -22.37
N ARG A 279 -13.88 14.79 -21.84
CA ARG A 279 -15.22 15.32 -21.51
C ARG A 279 -15.43 15.65 -20.04
N GLY A 280 -14.41 15.48 -19.22
CA GLY A 280 -14.50 15.63 -17.80
C GLY A 280 -14.55 14.29 -17.05
N ARG A 281 -14.28 14.34 -15.76
CA ARG A 281 -14.26 13.17 -14.89
C ARG A 281 -15.59 12.98 -14.17
N LYS A 282 -15.78 11.78 -13.62
CA LYS A 282 -16.87 11.52 -12.69
C LYS A 282 -16.67 12.35 -11.41
N LYS A 283 -17.73 12.91 -10.89
CA LYS A 283 -17.73 13.59 -9.58
C LYS A 283 -17.63 12.59 -8.42
N TYR A 284 -18.24 11.41 -8.59
CA TYR A 284 -18.30 10.33 -7.62
C TYR A 284 -17.83 9.02 -8.23
N PRO A 285 -17.57 7.97 -7.43
CA PRO A 285 -17.21 6.64 -7.94
C PRO A 285 -18.28 5.99 -8.83
N TRP A 286 -19.51 6.45 -8.76
CA TRP A 286 -20.63 6.01 -9.60
C TRP A 286 -20.93 6.96 -10.76
N GLU A 287 -21.85 6.57 -11.64
CA GLU A 287 -22.30 7.44 -12.72
C GLU A 287 -23.28 8.50 -12.25
N GLY A 288 -23.14 9.72 -12.77
CA GLY A 288 -23.97 10.88 -12.45
C GLY A 288 -23.42 11.73 -11.31
N ASP A 289 -24.01 12.93 -11.18
CA ASP A 289 -23.54 13.97 -10.23
C ASP A 289 -24.36 13.98 -8.92
N TYR A 290 -25.22 13.00 -8.73
CA TYR A 290 -26.13 12.92 -7.58
C TYR A 290 -25.75 11.80 -6.64
N THR A 291 -26.01 11.98 -5.36
CA THR A 291 -25.79 10.97 -4.32
C THR A 291 -26.91 9.95 -4.21
N ARG A 292 -28.02 10.16 -4.93
CA ARG A 292 -29.19 9.29 -4.92
C ARG A 292 -29.33 8.50 -6.22
N ASN A 293 -29.76 7.26 -6.09
CA ASN A 293 -30.00 6.38 -7.22
C ASN A 293 -31.16 6.90 -8.09
N GLY A 294 -30.91 7.18 -9.36
CA GLY A 294 -31.92 7.59 -10.34
C GLY A 294 -32.60 6.44 -11.09
N GLN A 295 -32.10 5.21 -10.94
CA GLN A 295 -32.63 4.04 -11.62
C GLN A 295 -34.00 3.62 -11.07
N ARG A 296 -34.82 2.94 -11.89
CA ARG A 296 -36.18 2.54 -11.50
C ARG A 296 -36.20 1.67 -10.24
N VAL A 297 -35.23 0.79 -10.09
CA VAL A 297 -35.06 -0.06 -8.90
C VAL A 297 -34.18 0.69 -7.91
N GLY A 298 -34.69 0.91 -6.70
CA GLY A 298 -33.98 1.66 -5.67
C GLY A 298 -33.93 3.18 -5.94
N ARG A 299 -34.93 3.72 -6.65
CA ARG A 299 -34.95 5.16 -6.94
C ARG A 299 -35.09 5.97 -5.67
N GLY A 300 -34.13 6.87 -5.46
CA GLY A 300 -34.07 7.71 -4.27
C GLY A 300 -33.17 7.18 -3.16
N ASP A 301 -32.78 5.88 -3.21
CA ASP A 301 -31.83 5.31 -2.25
C ASP A 301 -30.48 6.02 -2.36
N GLN A 302 -29.81 6.21 -1.23
CA GLN A 302 -28.47 6.76 -1.22
C GLN A 302 -27.46 5.78 -1.79
N LEU A 303 -26.42 6.29 -2.43
CA LEU A 303 -25.38 5.50 -3.09
C LEU A 303 -24.13 5.29 -2.23
N ALA A 304 -24.08 5.95 -1.07
CA ALA A 304 -23.00 5.85 -0.09
C ALA A 304 -23.49 6.20 1.30
N ASN A 305 -22.75 5.81 2.31
CA ASN A 305 -22.95 6.18 3.71
C ASN A 305 -22.23 7.51 4.00
N PHE A 306 -22.99 8.59 4.23
CA PHE A 306 -22.46 9.92 4.50
C PHE A 306 -23.49 10.82 5.20
N LYS A 307 -23.01 11.89 5.83
CA LYS A 307 -23.86 12.85 6.53
C LYS A 307 -24.66 13.72 5.57
N GLN A 308 -25.99 13.65 5.61
CA GLN A 308 -26.88 14.37 4.71
C GLN A 308 -27.44 15.68 5.31
N GLY A 309 -27.70 15.71 6.60
CA GLY A 309 -28.41 16.80 7.27
C GLY A 309 -27.66 17.44 8.43
N LYS A 310 -28.32 18.37 9.11
CA LYS A 310 -27.78 19.01 10.33
C LYS A 310 -28.10 18.22 11.59
N GLY A 311 -29.18 17.47 11.65
CA GLY A 311 -29.71 16.84 12.86
C GLY A 311 -29.24 15.43 13.07
N ASP A 312 -29.27 14.64 12.02
CA ASP A 312 -28.76 13.29 12.05
C ASP A 312 -27.92 13.00 10.80
N TYR A 313 -27.22 11.86 10.79
CA TYR A 313 -26.24 11.57 9.77
C TYR A 313 -26.84 11.08 8.46
N GLY A 314 -28.06 10.60 8.47
CA GLY A 314 -28.64 9.91 7.35
C GLY A 314 -30.01 10.40 6.88
N GLY A 315 -30.70 11.30 7.55
CA GLY A 315 -32.00 11.66 7.07
C GLY A 315 -32.88 12.53 7.99
N ILE A 316 -34.18 12.35 7.88
CA ILE A 316 -35.18 12.99 8.74
C ILE A 316 -35.15 12.34 10.12
N ALA A 317 -35.32 13.14 11.17
CA ALA A 317 -35.23 12.72 12.57
C ALA A 317 -35.80 11.30 12.83
N GLY A 318 -34.92 10.40 13.25
CA GLY A 318 -35.25 9.03 13.62
C GLY A 318 -34.92 7.93 12.61
N TRP A 319 -34.52 8.26 11.37
CA TRP A 319 -34.13 7.26 10.36
C TRP A 319 -33.02 7.80 9.48
N SER A 320 -32.01 6.97 9.27
CA SER A 320 -30.93 7.22 8.33
C SER A 320 -31.41 6.93 6.90
N ASP A 321 -31.33 7.91 5.99
CA ASP A 321 -31.72 7.74 4.58
C ASP A 321 -30.77 6.82 3.79
N ASP A 322 -29.55 6.64 4.28
CA ASP A 322 -28.54 5.76 3.68
C ASP A 322 -28.52 4.36 4.30
N GLY A 323 -29.30 4.13 5.35
CA GLY A 323 -29.44 2.83 6.00
C GLY A 323 -28.44 2.56 7.12
N ALA A 324 -27.61 3.56 7.49
CA ALA A 324 -26.60 3.42 8.52
C ALA A 324 -26.59 4.63 9.47
N ASP A 325 -26.53 4.37 10.78
CA ASP A 325 -26.42 5.42 11.80
C ASP A 325 -24.98 5.90 12.00
N ILE A 326 -24.05 4.99 11.77
CA ILE A 326 -22.58 5.17 11.86
C ILE A 326 -21.95 4.54 10.63
N THR A 327 -20.83 3.83 10.77
CA THR A 327 -20.29 2.98 9.71
C THR A 327 -21.29 1.90 9.29
N ALA A 328 -21.24 1.47 8.05
CA ALA A 328 -22.02 0.37 7.50
C ALA A 328 -21.15 -0.87 7.31
N GLU A 329 -21.78 -2.05 7.24
CA GLU A 329 -21.12 -3.26 6.78
C GLU A 329 -20.56 -3.06 5.38
N VAL A 330 -19.35 -3.55 5.10
CA VAL A 330 -18.75 -3.44 3.77
C VAL A 330 -19.61 -4.12 2.71
N LYS A 331 -19.59 -3.63 1.48
CA LYS A 331 -20.45 -4.08 0.37
C LYS A 331 -21.94 -3.76 0.53
N SER A 332 -22.31 -2.89 1.45
CA SER A 332 -23.71 -2.46 1.57
C SER A 332 -24.17 -1.64 0.35
N TYR A 333 -23.25 -1.00 -0.36
CA TYR A 333 -23.52 -0.21 -1.55
C TYR A 333 -22.95 -0.87 -2.80
N LYS A 334 -23.31 -0.36 -3.98
CA LYS A 334 -22.84 -0.91 -5.25
C LYS A 334 -21.37 -0.60 -5.49
N PRO A 335 -20.60 -1.54 -6.06
CA PRO A 335 -19.22 -1.28 -6.42
C PRO A 335 -19.11 -0.32 -7.61
N ASN A 336 -17.95 0.28 -7.77
CA ASN A 336 -17.61 1.03 -8.97
C ASN A 336 -17.26 0.12 -10.17
N ASP A 337 -16.88 0.71 -11.32
CA ASP A 337 -16.59 -0.03 -12.56
C ASP A 337 -15.38 -0.98 -12.48
N PHE A 338 -14.49 -0.83 -11.49
CA PHE A 338 -13.43 -1.80 -11.19
C PHE A 338 -13.88 -2.94 -10.28
N GLY A 339 -15.06 -2.84 -9.68
CA GLY A 339 -15.55 -3.80 -8.68
C GLY A 339 -15.14 -3.48 -7.26
N LEU A 340 -14.72 -2.24 -6.99
CA LEU A 340 -14.33 -1.75 -5.67
C LEU A 340 -15.52 -1.15 -4.94
N TYR A 341 -15.74 -1.57 -3.71
CA TYR A 341 -16.83 -1.09 -2.85
C TYR A 341 -16.35 0.07 -1.96
N ASP A 342 -17.29 0.89 -1.55
CA ASP A 342 -17.15 1.91 -0.52
C ASP A 342 -15.99 2.92 -0.79
N MET A 343 -15.71 3.19 -2.09
CA MET A 343 -14.71 4.20 -2.49
C MET A 343 -15.17 5.65 -2.22
N ALA A 344 -16.35 5.84 -1.68
CA ALA A 344 -16.87 7.11 -1.22
C ALA A 344 -17.83 6.89 -0.06
N GLY A 345 -17.62 7.57 1.04
CA GLY A 345 -18.41 7.42 2.26
C GLY A 345 -17.94 6.22 3.09
N ASN A 346 -18.77 5.77 4.01
CA ASN A 346 -18.48 4.79 5.03
C ASN A 346 -17.31 5.21 5.91
N VAL A 347 -16.06 4.83 5.62
CA VAL A 347 -14.89 5.43 6.28
C VAL A 347 -13.98 6.08 5.25
N ALA A 348 -13.35 7.18 5.64
CA ALA A 348 -12.25 7.76 4.87
C ALA A 348 -11.02 6.84 4.99
N GLU A 349 -10.13 6.86 4.02
CA GLU A 349 -9.07 5.88 3.93
C GLU A 349 -7.68 6.52 3.92
N TRP A 350 -6.78 5.98 4.75
CA TRP A 350 -5.39 6.34 4.72
C TRP A 350 -4.74 5.95 3.38
N VAL A 351 -3.94 6.86 2.84
CA VAL A 351 -3.07 6.59 1.70
C VAL A 351 -1.60 6.77 2.06
N ALA A 352 -0.70 6.29 1.23
CA ALA A 352 0.72 6.26 1.54
C ALA A 352 1.36 7.66 1.63
N ASP A 353 0.79 8.64 0.92
CA ASP A 353 1.46 9.91 0.64
C ASP A 353 1.50 10.85 1.84
N VAL A 354 2.60 11.59 1.94
CA VAL A 354 2.75 12.75 2.82
C VAL A 354 1.96 13.91 2.24
N TYR A 355 1.20 14.60 3.08
CA TYR A 355 0.44 15.76 2.64
C TYR A 355 1.34 16.96 2.36
N ARG A 356 1.13 17.57 1.20
CA ARG A 356 1.66 18.88 0.84
C ARG A 356 0.53 19.74 0.28
N PRO A 357 0.39 20.99 0.72
CA PRO A 357 -0.74 21.84 0.33
C PRO A 357 -0.76 22.19 -1.15
N ILE A 358 0.41 22.27 -1.78
CA ILE A 358 0.53 22.57 -3.20
C ILE A 358 1.31 21.44 -3.87
N VAL A 359 0.67 20.81 -4.82
CA VAL A 359 1.26 19.83 -5.71
C VAL A 359 1.45 20.52 -7.06
N ASP A 360 2.69 20.82 -7.40
CA ASP A 360 3.06 21.44 -8.66
C ASP A 360 3.99 20.50 -9.42
N ASP A 361 3.51 19.94 -10.51
CA ASP A 361 4.23 19.00 -11.35
C ASP A 361 5.14 19.70 -12.39
N GLU A 362 4.95 21.00 -12.65
CA GLU A 362 5.77 21.73 -13.60
C GLU A 362 7.09 22.24 -13.00
N VAL A 363 7.10 22.57 -11.72
CA VAL A 363 8.24 23.28 -11.09
C VAL A 363 9.19 22.35 -10.38
N SER A 364 8.71 21.24 -9.82
CA SER A 364 9.56 20.34 -9.04
C SER A 364 8.90 19.00 -8.77
N ASP A 365 9.36 17.97 -9.46
CA ASP A 365 9.05 16.57 -9.14
C ASP A 365 9.43 16.22 -7.68
N PHE A 366 10.27 17.01 -7.05
CA PHE A 366 10.77 16.78 -5.70
C PHE A 366 9.73 17.10 -4.62
N ASN A 367 8.89 18.10 -4.81
CA ASN A 367 7.88 18.45 -3.80
C ASN A 367 6.77 17.42 -3.67
N TYR A 368 6.48 16.70 -4.74
CA TYR A 368 5.44 15.69 -4.76
C TYR A 368 5.75 14.50 -3.83
N PHE A 369 7.02 14.12 -3.76
CA PHE A 369 7.49 12.99 -2.97
C PHE A 369 8.18 13.41 -1.67
N ARG A 370 8.13 14.67 -1.33
CA ARG A 370 8.79 15.20 -0.15
C ARG A 370 8.24 14.53 1.13
N GLY A 371 9.15 14.19 2.03
CA GLY A 371 8.86 13.46 3.26
C GLY A 371 8.95 11.93 3.11
N ASN A 372 9.07 11.39 1.90
CA ASN A 372 9.33 9.98 1.70
C ASN A 372 10.82 9.69 1.94
N VAL A 373 11.09 8.76 2.84
CA VAL A 373 12.44 8.29 3.14
C VAL A 373 12.64 6.94 2.49
N TYR A 374 13.60 6.83 1.58
CA TYR A 374 13.96 5.55 1.00
C TYR A 374 14.81 4.76 1.98
N MET A 375 14.45 3.50 2.17
CA MET A 375 15.10 2.59 3.10
C MET A 375 15.91 1.54 2.35
N LYS A 376 17.06 1.15 2.90
CA LYS A 376 17.88 0.03 2.44
C LYS A 376 18.10 -0.96 3.56
N THR A 377 18.41 -2.19 3.19
CA THR A 377 18.74 -3.26 4.13
C THR A 377 20.07 -2.99 4.81
N ALA A 378 20.12 -3.05 6.14
CA ALA A 378 21.38 -2.92 6.88
C ALA A 378 22.24 -4.18 6.68
N ILE A 379 23.47 -3.98 6.19
CA ILE A 379 24.44 -5.05 6.00
C ILE A 379 25.43 -5.03 7.17
N GLY A 380 25.63 -6.18 7.80
CA GLY A 380 26.58 -6.33 8.89
C GLY A 380 28.04 -6.36 8.42
N LYS A 381 28.96 -6.34 9.38
CA LYS A 381 30.40 -6.46 9.10
C LYS A 381 30.80 -7.78 8.44
N ASP A 382 29.97 -8.79 8.56
CA ASP A 382 30.08 -10.10 7.93
C ASP A 382 29.59 -10.14 6.47
N GLY A 383 29.16 -9.01 5.94
CA GLY A 383 28.58 -8.89 4.60
C GLY A 383 27.17 -9.48 4.47
N LYS A 384 26.56 -9.90 5.56
CA LYS A 384 25.21 -10.43 5.58
C LYS A 384 24.20 -9.39 6.09
N VAL A 385 22.97 -9.60 5.73
CA VAL A 385 21.85 -8.77 6.17
C VAL A 385 21.60 -8.94 7.66
N ASN A 386 21.40 -7.84 8.37
CA ASN A 386 21.10 -7.86 9.79
C ASN A 386 19.63 -8.21 10.03
N VAL A 387 19.39 -9.33 10.68
CA VAL A 387 18.06 -9.75 11.15
C VAL A 387 17.92 -9.42 12.63
N ILE A 388 16.80 -8.82 12.97
CA ILE A 388 16.46 -8.43 14.34
C ILE A 388 16.06 -9.69 15.10
N ARG A 389 16.71 -9.97 16.22
CA ARG A 389 16.37 -11.11 17.08
C ARG A 389 15.85 -10.67 18.44
N ASP A 390 16.66 -9.93 19.18
CA ASP A 390 16.38 -9.59 20.59
C ASP A 390 16.24 -8.09 20.86
N SER A 391 16.65 -7.24 19.92
CA SER A 391 16.63 -5.78 20.07
C SER A 391 15.41 -5.16 19.40
N ILE A 392 14.26 -5.24 20.06
CA ILE A 392 13.06 -4.55 19.62
C ILE A 392 13.23 -3.08 19.94
N VAL A 393 13.02 -2.24 18.93
CA VAL A 393 13.01 -0.80 19.08
C VAL A 393 11.56 -0.36 19.28
N TYR A 394 11.31 0.31 20.38
CA TYR A 394 10.02 0.93 20.67
C TYR A 394 10.11 2.43 20.51
N ASP A 395 9.11 3.01 19.91
CA ASP A 395 8.95 4.44 19.76
C ASP A 395 7.69 4.91 20.49
N THR A 396 7.77 6.08 21.11
CA THR A 396 6.63 6.68 21.81
C THR A 396 6.07 7.82 20.97
N LEU A 397 4.90 7.59 20.39
CA LEU A 397 4.23 8.56 19.56
C LEU A 397 3.83 9.82 20.36
N PRO A 398 3.64 10.98 19.69
CA PRO A 398 3.22 12.22 20.35
C PRO A 398 1.91 12.12 21.13
N ASN A 399 1.06 11.15 20.82
CA ASN A 399 -0.16 10.86 21.58
C ASN A 399 0.09 9.98 22.85
N GLY A 400 1.36 9.60 23.10
CA GLY A 400 1.76 8.76 24.23
C GLY A 400 1.62 7.26 24.00
N LYS A 401 1.20 6.83 22.81
CA LYS A 401 1.12 5.41 22.45
C LYS A 401 2.51 4.88 22.13
N VAL A 402 2.88 3.75 22.72
CA VAL A 402 4.13 3.06 22.43
C VAL A 402 3.89 2.02 21.35
N ILE A 403 4.68 2.07 20.29
CA ILE A 403 4.63 1.15 19.17
C ILE A 403 5.97 0.45 18.97
N ALA A 404 5.96 -0.76 18.47
CA ALA A 404 7.17 -1.43 17.98
C ALA A 404 7.50 -0.92 16.58
N VAL A 405 8.73 -0.43 16.39
CA VAL A 405 9.23 0.01 15.08
C VAL A 405 9.63 -1.19 14.23
N ASN A 406 10.00 -2.28 14.86
CA ASN A 406 10.42 -3.52 14.21
C ASN A 406 9.98 -4.73 15.05
N LEU A 407 9.81 -5.86 14.39
CA LEU A 407 9.46 -7.12 15.04
C LEU A 407 10.66 -8.10 15.00
N PRO A 408 10.73 -9.04 15.97
CA PRO A 408 11.71 -10.12 15.92
C PRO A 408 11.52 -10.99 14.67
N GLY A 409 12.59 -11.21 13.93
CA GLY A 409 12.58 -11.96 12.66
C GLY A 409 12.61 -11.07 11.42
N GLU A 410 12.36 -9.77 11.54
CA GLU A 410 12.44 -8.80 10.45
C GLU A 410 13.88 -8.40 10.16
N ILE A 411 14.08 -7.83 8.97
CA ILE A 411 15.35 -7.24 8.57
C ILE A 411 15.47 -5.82 9.12
N LYS A 412 16.64 -5.51 9.65
CA LYS A 412 16.93 -4.13 10.03
C LYS A 412 17.06 -3.27 8.77
N MET A 413 16.18 -2.28 8.64
CA MET A 413 16.22 -1.27 7.60
C MET A 413 16.90 -0.01 8.11
N VAL A 414 17.61 0.68 7.23
CA VAL A 414 18.24 1.98 7.49
C VAL A 414 17.95 2.91 6.32
N PRO A 415 17.86 4.23 6.56
CA PRO A 415 17.73 5.20 5.47
C PRO A 415 18.89 5.08 4.49
N VAL A 416 18.62 5.35 3.22
CA VAL A 416 19.65 5.41 2.17
C VAL A 416 20.50 6.66 2.39
N ASP A 417 21.83 6.52 2.36
CA ASP A 417 22.75 7.64 2.55
C ASP A 417 22.66 8.65 1.40
N GLU A 418 22.92 9.92 1.68
CA GLU A 418 22.88 11.00 0.67
C GLU A 418 23.86 10.76 -0.47
N GLU A 419 25.04 10.20 -0.20
CA GLU A 419 26.04 9.87 -1.22
C GLU A 419 25.53 8.80 -2.20
N GLU A 420 24.70 7.86 -1.74
CA GLU A 420 24.09 6.83 -2.59
C GLU A 420 22.88 7.36 -3.37
N THR A 421 22.38 8.53 -3.01
CA THR A 421 21.17 9.13 -3.59
C THR A 421 21.45 10.09 -4.73
N PHE A 422 22.66 10.16 -5.25
CA PHE A 422 23.00 11.03 -6.39
C PHE A 422 22.00 10.89 -7.56
N LEU A 423 21.43 9.69 -7.75
CA LEU A 423 20.34 9.42 -8.71
C LEU A 423 18.98 9.11 -8.03
N ARG A 424 18.91 9.14 -6.69
CA ARG A 424 17.71 8.85 -5.91
C ARG A 424 17.60 9.90 -4.83
N THR A 425 16.88 10.91 -5.10
CA THR A 425 16.73 12.02 -4.15
C THR A 425 16.11 11.52 -2.85
N ASN A 426 16.77 11.82 -1.73
CA ASN A 426 16.13 11.75 -0.44
C ASN A 426 15.27 12.99 -0.28
N PHE A 427 13.96 12.84 -0.46
CA PHE A 427 13.06 13.98 -0.47
C PHE A 427 12.86 14.63 0.91
N SER A 428 13.23 13.95 2.00
CA SER A 428 13.20 14.55 3.33
C SER A 428 14.27 15.63 3.51
N SER A 429 15.41 15.50 2.83
CA SER A 429 16.53 16.44 2.87
C SER A 429 16.69 17.25 1.60
N SER A 430 15.73 17.19 0.67
CA SER A 430 15.78 17.92 -0.60
C SER A 430 15.96 19.42 -0.39
N ASP A 431 16.97 19.97 -1.04
CA ASP A 431 17.23 21.41 -1.06
C ASP A 431 16.17 22.22 -1.81
N ASN A 432 15.36 21.55 -2.59
CA ASN A 432 14.33 22.15 -3.43
C ASN A 432 13.02 22.36 -2.66
N ARG A 433 13.11 22.98 -1.50
CA ARG A 433 11.99 23.27 -0.62
C ARG A 433 11.31 24.56 -1.06
N GLY A 434 10.08 24.44 -1.54
CA GLY A 434 9.29 25.60 -1.88
C GLY A 434 8.70 26.29 -0.64
N TYR A 435 8.76 27.61 -0.56
CA TYR A 435 8.09 28.38 0.50
C TYR A 435 6.57 28.15 0.54
N ARG A 436 6.01 27.56 -0.52
CA ARG A 436 4.58 27.23 -0.65
C ARG A 436 4.19 25.90 0.02
N ASP A 437 5.15 25.11 0.47
CA ASP A 437 4.87 23.79 1.09
C ASP A 437 4.11 23.91 2.42
N GLY A 438 4.08 25.08 3.02
CA GLY A 438 3.46 25.28 4.32
C GLY A 438 4.27 24.72 5.50
N GLU A 439 5.43 24.11 5.24
CA GLU A 439 6.27 23.56 6.27
C GLU A 439 7.28 24.60 6.79
N PRO A 440 7.44 24.73 8.11
CA PRO A 440 8.39 25.70 8.69
C PRO A 440 9.83 25.49 8.24
N GLY A 441 10.26 24.24 8.03
CA GLY A 441 11.59 23.91 7.53
C GLY A 441 11.86 24.38 6.09
N SER A 442 10.84 24.67 5.29
CA SER A 442 10.98 25.16 3.91
C SER A 442 11.50 26.60 3.84
N THR A 443 11.43 27.34 4.93
CA THR A 443 11.88 28.75 4.99
C THR A 443 13.38 28.91 5.17
N ARG A 444 14.11 27.83 5.39
CA ARG A 444 15.59 27.84 5.60
C ARG A 444 16.40 28.17 4.35
N PHE A 445 15.76 28.43 3.23
CA PHE A 445 16.46 28.67 1.95
C PHE A 445 17.41 29.89 1.98
N TYR A 446 17.17 30.86 2.86
CA TYR A 446 17.98 32.09 2.94
C TYR A 446 19.08 32.05 4.00
N ASP A 447 19.11 31.07 4.91
CA ASP A 447 20.09 31.01 6.01
C ASP A 447 21.32 30.12 5.71
N ARG A 448 21.43 29.56 4.50
CA ARG A 448 22.59 28.74 4.09
C ARG A 448 23.94 29.51 4.07
N PHE A 449 23.89 30.81 4.20
CA PHE A 449 25.09 31.66 4.17
C PHE A 449 25.45 32.31 5.52
N SER A 450 24.70 32.01 6.57
CA SER A 450 25.08 32.41 7.92
C SER A 450 25.81 31.25 8.59
N ASP A 451 27.14 31.34 8.65
CA ASP A 451 28.04 30.42 9.36
C ASP A 451 27.89 30.48 10.90
N GLU A 452 26.78 30.97 11.40
CA GLU A 452 26.57 31.12 12.84
C GLU A 452 25.61 30.07 13.38
N GLU A 453 26.12 29.33 14.35
CA GLU A 453 25.50 28.26 15.13
C GLU A 453 24.23 28.65 15.93
N ASP A 454 23.49 29.63 15.56
CA ASP A 454 22.30 30.05 16.27
C ASP A 454 21.05 29.26 15.82
N GLU A 455 20.95 28.04 16.34
CA GLU A 455 19.71 27.20 16.30
C GLU A 455 18.45 27.89 16.89
N LYS A 456 18.54 29.14 17.34
CA LYS A 456 17.48 29.78 18.11
C LYS A 456 16.52 30.68 17.33
N ASP A 457 16.83 31.09 16.13
CA ASP A 457 15.99 31.97 15.32
C ASP A 457 15.56 31.34 13.99
N GLU A 458 14.96 30.16 14.07
CA GLU A 458 14.23 29.63 12.93
C GLU A 458 13.05 30.57 12.59
N LYS A 459 13.18 31.35 11.53
CA LYS A 459 12.06 32.12 10.98
C LYS A 459 10.99 31.14 10.54
N LYS A 460 9.95 31.02 11.33
CA LYS A 460 8.80 30.15 11.07
C LYS A 460 7.85 30.88 10.14
N MET A 461 7.37 30.19 9.12
CA MET A 461 6.47 30.74 8.12
C MET A 461 5.08 31.08 8.67
N TYR A 462 4.64 30.36 9.69
CA TYR A 462 3.36 30.55 10.39
C TYR A 462 3.54 30.49 11.89
N ASP A 463 2.82 31.35 12.58
CA ASP A 463 2.73 31.34 14.02
C ASP A 463 1.58 30.42 14.49
N SER A 464 1.78 29.15 14.73
CA SER A 464 0.81 28.27 15.35
C SER A 464 1.32 27.73 16.69
N PRO A 465 0.46 27.55 17.71
CA PRO A 465 0.88 27.00 18.99
C PRO A 465 1.35 25.55 18.79
N VAL A 466 2.55 25.26 19.24
CA VAL A 466 3.08 23.88 19.28
C VAL A 466 2.57 23.19 20.52
N ASN A 467 1.86 22.08 20.35
CA ASN A 467 1.52 21.20 21.46
C ASN A 467 2.74 20.29 21.73
N LYS A 468 3.46 20.57 22.81
CA LYS A 468 4.48 19.66 23.31
C LYS A 468 3.84 18.66 24.26
N VAL A 469 3.92 17.39 23.93
CA VAL A 469 3.57 16.31 24.85
C VAL A 469 4.78 16.08 25.74
N GLN A 470 4.63 16.33 27.03
CA GLN A 470 5.63 16.03 28.04
C GLN A 470 5.11 14.94 28.95
N VAL A 471 5.97 14.02 29.33
CA VAL A 471 5.66 13.03 30.37
C VAL A 471 6.22 13.59 31.67
N ASP A 472 5.37 13.73 32.69
CA ASP A 472 5.81 14.19 33.99
C ASP A 472 6.61 13.10 34.74
N SER A 473 7.21 13.46 35.85
CA SER A 473 8.00 12.53 36.68
C SER A 473 7.19 11.33 37.20
N THR A 474 5.88 11.37 37.10
CA THR A 474 4.95 10.29 37.50
C THR A 474 4.47 9.43 36.34
N GLY A 475 4.94 9.69 35.13
CA GLY A 475 4.55 8.95 33.94
C GLY A 475 3.25 9.41 33.30
N ASN A 476 2.65 10.50 33.75
CA ASN A 476 1.43 11.04 33.17
C ASN A 476 1.75 11.96 31.99
N ILE A 477 0.94 11.87 30.95
CA ILE A 477 1.06 12.73 29.77
C ILE A 477 0.50 14.11 30.11
N VAL A 478 1.38 15.10 30.15
CA VAL A 478 1.00 16.52 30.33
C VAL A 478 1.15 17.22 28.98
N ARG A 479 0.04 17.74 28.47
CA ARG A 479 0.05 18.61 27.29
C ARG A 479 0.48 20.01 27.72
N ALA A 480 1.71 20.36 27.47
CA ALA A 480 2.18 21.73 27.60
C ALA A 480 1.86 22.49 26.32
N TYR A 481 0.99 23.48 26.41
CA TYR A 481 0.81 24.44 25.33
C TYR A 481 2.01 25.37 25.31
N ASP A 482 2.67 25.47 24.16
CA ASP A 482 3.70 26.47 23.96
C ASP A 482 3.03 27.86 23.99
N LYS A 483 3.34 28.61 25.02
CA LYS A 483 2.86 29.98 25.22
C LYS A 483 3.69 31.00 24.45
N SER A 484 4.75 30.58 23.76
CA SER A 484 5.50 31.46 22.86
C SER A 484 4.60 31.91 21.71
N ASN A 485 4.73 33.15 21.27
CA ASN A 485 4.02 33.68 20.10
C ASN A 485 4.48 33.02 18.78
N ASN A 486 5.32 32.01 18.84
CA ASN A 486 5.80 31.28 17.68
C ASN A 486 4.76 30.24 17.26
N ARG A 487 4.11 30.46 16.14
CA ARG A 487 3.19 29.50 15.52
C ARG A 487 3.94 28.67 14.49
N THR A 488 3.72 27.36 14.49
CA THR A 488 4.21 26.46 13.45
C THR A 488 3.03 25.92 12.65
N SER A 489 3.24 25.68 11.38
CA SER A 489 2.29 24.91 10.58
C SER A 489 2.16 23.49 11.16
N LEU A 490 0.97 22.90 11.04
CA LEU A 490 0.76 21.48 11.33
C LEU A 490 1.31 20.56 10.22
N ILE A 491 1.76 21.16 9.11
CA ILE A 491 2.24 20.45 7.94
C ILE A 491 3.72 20.12 8.13
N ASN A 492 4.02 18.83 8.15
CA ASN A 492 5.37 18.27 8.24
C ASN A 492 5.42 16.91 7.53
N ASP A 493 6.55 16.22 7.56
CA ASP A 493 6.74 14.91 6.95
C ASP A 493 5.93 13.77 7.61
N GLU A 494 5.35 14.02 8.78
CA GLU A 494 4.52 13.05 9.51
C GLU A 494 3.02 13.20 9.24
N VAL A 495 2.63 14.14 8.41
CA VAL A 495 1.22 14.38 8.07
C VAL A 495 0.86 13.60 6.82
N ARG A 496 -0.13 12.72 6.94
CA ARG A 496 -0.55 11.80 5.88
C ARG A 496 -1.89 12.19 5.29
N VAL A 497 -2.05 11.89 4.00
CA VAL A 497 -3.30 12.13 3.26
C VAL A 497 -4.31 11.02 3.58
N PHE A 498 -5.58 11.39 3.66
CA PHE A 498 -6.70 10.47 3.63
C PHE A 498 -7.78 10.95 2.66
N LYS A 499 -8.53 10.01 2.09
CA LYS A 499 -9.42 10.22 0.94
C LYS A 499 -10.81 9.59 1.17
N GLY A 500 -11.77 9.89 0.30
CA GLY A 500 -13.04 9.18 0.16
C GLY A 500 -14.24 9.73 0.92
N GLY A 501 -14.01 10.58 1.92
CA GLY A 501 -15.09 10.99 2.83
C GLY A 501 -15.54 9.85 3.75
N SER A 502 -16.45 10.15 4.65
CA SER A 502 -16.89 9.19 5.67
C SER A 502 -18.34 9.40 6.06
N TRP A 503 -18.89 8.51 6.88
CA TRP A 503 -20.22 8.60 7.48
C TRP A 503 -20.46 9.93 8.23
N ARG A 504 -19.40 10.61 8.68
CA ARG A 504 -19.49 11.91 9.36
C ARG A 504 -19.43 13.11 8.42
N ASP A 505 -19.03 12.88 7.17
CA ASP A 505 -18.73 13.93 6.21
C ASP A 505 -19.92 14.22 5.29
N ARG A 506 -19.96 15.43 4.76
CA ARG A 506 -20.93 15.81 3.75
C ARG A 506 -20.52 15.38 2.35
N ALA A 507 -21.49 15.36 1.45
CA ALA A 507 -21.31 14.97 0.05
C ALA A 507 -20.13 15.64 -0.67
N TYR A 508 -19.71 16.83 -0.26
CA TYR A 508 -18.53 17.51 -0.78
C TYR A 508 -17.26 16.64 -0.67
N TRP A 509 -17.11 15.89 0.43
CA TRP A 509 -15.94 15.08 0.70
C TRP A 509 -15.95 13.69 0.03
N LEU A 510 -17.08 13.33 -0.62
CA LEU A 510 -17.20 12.09 -1.37
C LEU A 510 -16.54 12.15 -2.76
N ASP A 511 -16.18 13.34 -3.23
CA ASP A 511 -15.42 13.51 -4.47
C ASP A 511 -14.02 12.91 -4.29
N PRO A 512 -13.61 11.95 -5.14
CA PRO A 512 -12.28 11.34 -5.08
C PRO A 512 -11.12 12.31 -5.13
N ALA A 513 -11.31 13.51 -5.66
CA ALA A 513 -10.26 14.53 -5.73
C ALA A 513 -10.04 15.29 -4.43
N GLN A 514 -10.99 15.20 -3.49
CA GLN A 514 -10.83 15.89 -2.22
C GLN A 514 -9.67 15.29 -1.42
N ARG A 515 -8.84 16.17 -0.86
CA ARG A 515 -7.68 15.80 -0.05
C ARG A 515 -7.86 16.32 1.35
N ARG A 516 -7.64 15.45 2.31
CA ARG A 516 -7.56 15.83 3.72
C ARG A 516 -6.33 15.21 4.33
N TYR A 517 -5.94 15.70 5.46
CA TYR A 517 -4.72 15.26 6.11
C TYR A 517 -4.85 15.20 7.63
N LEU A 518 -4.08 14.31 8.22
CA LEU A 518 -3.96 14.17 9.66
C LEU A 518 -2.54 13.68 10.01
N PRO A 519 -2.01 14.03 11.17
CA PRO A 519 -0.76 13.43 11.65
C PRO A 519 -0.83 11.90 11.69
N GLN A 520 0.23 11.22 11.23
CA GLN A 520 0.27 9.77 11.08
C GLN A 520 0.02 8.97 12.38
N TYR A 521 0.18 9.60 13.53
CA TYR A 521 -0.05 8.99 14.84
C TYR A 521 -1.48 9.17 15.38
N MET A 522 -2.29 9.97 14.70
CA MET A 522 -3.67 10.19 15.12
C MET A 522 -4.61 9.13 14.57
N ALA A 523 -5.58 8.75 15.39
CA ALA A 523 -6.65 7.84 15.03
C ALA A 523 -8.01 8.51 15.25
N THR A 524 -9.01 8.13 14.45
CA THR A 524 -10.36 8.68 14.51
C THR A 524 -11.40 7.59 14.33
N ASP A 525 -12.66 7.89 14.60
CA ASP A 525 -13.82 6.99 14.41
C ASP A 525 -14.37 6.99 12.97
N TYR A 526 -13.69 7.70 12.05
CA TYR A 526 -14.16 7.85 10.67
C TYR A 526 -13.05 7.61 9.64
N ILE A 527 -11.86 7.21 10.05
CA ILE A 527 -10.76 6.86 9.14
C ILE A 527 -10.39 5.39 9.35
N GLY A 528 -10.44 4.63 8.27
CA GLY A 528 -9.95 3.28 8.11
C GLY A 528 -8.88 3.22 7.03
N PHE A 529 -8.76 2.09 6.35
CA PHE A 529 -7.82 1.91 5.24
C PHE A 529 -8.15 0.69 4.39
N ARG A 530 -7.59 0.64 3.20
CA ARG A 530 -7.49 -0.57 2.36
C ARG A 530 -6.08 -0.75 1.86
N CYS A 531 -5.71 -1.98 1.50
CA CYS A 531 -4.40 -2.27 0.95
C CYS A 531 -4.41 -2.29 -0.58
N ALA A 532 -3.23 -2.07 -1.15
CA ALA A 532 -2.94 -2.26 -2.56
C ALA A 532 -1.69 -3.12 -2.72
N MET A 533 -1.48 -3.67 -3.91
CA MET A 533 -0.30 -4.45 -4.28
C MET A 533 0.14 -4.10 -5.68
N SER A 534 1.42 -3.86 -5.87
CA SER A 534 1.97 -3.58 -7.18
C SER A 534 1.90 -4.81 -8.08
N ARG A 535 1.60 -4.62 -9.36
CA ARG A 535 1.67 -5.70 -10.33
C ARG A 535 3.06 -5.84 -10.91
N VAL A 536 3.57 -7.06 -10.91
CA VAL A 536 4.82 -7.42 -11.56
C VAL A 536 4.53 -7.97 -12.96
N GLY A 537 5.13 -7.35 -13.96
CA GLY A 537 4.94 -7.73 -15.36
C GLY A 537 3.69 -7.14 -16.00
N SER A 538 3.60 -7.24 -17.32
CA SER A 538 2.43 -6.80 -18.07
C SER A 538 1.44 -7.95 -18.25
N LYS A 539 0.14 -7.62 -18.39
CA LYS A 539 -0.88 -8.60 -18.79
C LYS A 539 -0.43 -9.29 -20.07
N SER A 540 -0.36 -10.62 -20.06
CA SER A 540 -0.03 -11.36 -21.27
C SER A 540 -1.10 -11.05 -22.31
N LYS A 541 -0.69 -10.52 -23.47
CA LYS A 541 -1.62 -10.32 -24.58
C LYS A 541 -2.26 -11.67 -24.88
N THR A 542 -3.50 -11.87 -24.44
CA THR A 542 -4.32 -12.96 -24.95
C THR A 542 -4.35 -12.77 -26.46
N LYS A 543 -3.77 -13.69 -27.21
CA LYS A 543 -3.89 -13.68 -28.66
C LYS A 543 -5.38 -13.75 -28.94
N ASN A 544 -6.00 -12.62 -29.23
CA ASN A 544 -7.33 -12.60 -29.80
C ASN A 544 -7.23 -13.46 -31.06
N LYS A 545 -7.73 -14.69 -30.96
CA LYS A 545 -7.99 -15.52 -32.13
C LYS A 545 -9.04 -14.75 -32.90
N THR A 546 -8.59 -13.96 -33.86
CA THR A 546 -9.49 -13.37 -34.85
C THR A 546 -10.36 -14.53 -35.35
N PRO A 547 -11.69 -14.46 -35.28
CA PRO A 547 -12.54 -15.50 -35.80
C PRO A 547 -12.15 -15.66 -37.28
N ARG A 548 -11.65 -16.82 -37.67
CA ARG A 548 -11.47 -17.14 -39.06
C ARG A 548 -12.83 -16.99 -39.74
N GLY A 549 -13.00 -15.93 -40.50
CA GLY A 549 -14.18 -15.73 -41.31
C GLY A 549 -14.46 -17.03 -42.06
N LYS A 550 -15.66 -17.59 -41.89
CA LYS A 550 -16.14 -18.69 -42.74
C LYS A 550 -16.04 -18.19 -44.15
N LYS A 551 -15.17 -18.83 -44.97
CA LYS A 551 -15.21 -18.63 -46.41
C LYS A 551 -16.63 -18.97 -46.86
N ALA A 552 -17.33 -17.97 -47.36
CA ALA A 552 -18.59 -18.22 -48.06
C ALA A 552 -18.28 -19.18 -49.20
N LYS A 553 -19.05 -20.26 -49.29
CA LYS A 553 -19.10 -21.14 -50.45
C LYS A 553 -19.88 -20.46 -51.55
#